data_532e5a34b3231c616db2ac7150324684
#
_entry.id   532e5a34b3231c616db2ac7150324684
#
_cell.length_a   1.000
_cell.length_b   1.000
_cell.length_c   1.000
_cell.angle_alpha   90.00
_cell.angle_beta   90.00
_cell.angle_gamma   90.00
#
_symmetry.space_group_name_H-M   'P 1'
#
loop_
_entity.id
_entity.type
_entity.pdbx_description
1 polymer ?
#
loop_
_entity_poly.entity_id
_entity_poly.type
_entity_poly.pdbx_seq_one_letter_code
_entity_poly.pdbx_strand_id
1 'polypeptide(L)'
;FTEETKAELDDLLAGYGEGVSVYFEDLESGYTYLYGADTRYFAASVMKAPYCLYLYDLVSQGKADLDAAYTYTAADTAGGTGVIQNMEVGSVFTLRELLRHLIVDSDNVALRILRRAFPADGFQAYAAALGLHRPEDVRHINDSYIHAADTGVYLRALYRFMEENPYGAELRELMMQTRNPMIRSDWPLARKYGWADKAFHDMGIVYAPHPYALAILSDREDGTAQDFAMFRTISAALERAALSA
;
A
#
# COMPACT_ATOMS: atom_id res chain seq x y z
N PHE A 1 -23.20 -4.67 1.78
CA PHE A 1 -23.41 -5.50 2.99
C PHE A 1 -24.77 -5.17 3.61
N THR A 2 -25.43 -6.18 4.20
CA THR A 2 -26.65 -5.97 4.99
C THR A 2 -26.31 -5.27 6.32
N GLU A 3 -27.31 -4.70 7.00
CA GLU A 3 -27.10 -4.11 8.34
C GLU A 3 -26.63 -5.16 9.36
N GLU A 4 -27.10 -6.42 9.23
CA GLU A 4 -26.66 -7.54 10.05
C GLU A 4 -25.16 -7.84 9.84
N THR A 5 -24.74 -7.95 8.58
CA THR A 5 -23.32 -8.16 8.22
C THR A 5 -22.42 -7.04 8.73
N LYS A 6 -22.88 -5.79 8.66
CA LYS A 6 -22.12 -4.64 9.21
C LYS A 6 -21.98 -4.75 10.72
N ALA A 7 -23.08 -5.07 11.44
CA ALA A 7 -23.05 -5.23 12.89
C ALA A 7 -22.09 -6.35 13.32
N GLU A 8 -22.09 -7.48 12.61
CA GLU A 8 -21.14 -8.58 12.86
C GLU A 8 -19.69 -8.16 12.65
N LEU A 9 -19.41 -7.38 11.59
CA LEU A 9 -18.08 -6.85 11.32
C LEU A 9 -17.66 -5.82 12.37
N ASP A 10 -18.53 -4.94 12.78
CA ASP A 10 -18.28 -3.95 13.84
C ASP A 10 -17.98 -4.62 15.18
N ASP A 11 -18.74 -5.65 15.55
CA ASP A 11 -18.51 -6.44 16.76
C ASP A 11 -17.18 -7.18 16.71
N LEU A 12 -16.85 -7.78 15.56
CA LEU A 12 -15.55 -8.43 15.34
C LEU A 12 -14.40 -7.45 15.54
N LEU A 13 -14.48 -6.27 14.91
CA LEU A 13 -13.42 -5.27 14.94
C LEU A 13 -13.28 -4.63 16.33
N ALA A 14 -14.40 -4.36 17.00
CA ALA A 14 -14.42 -3.87 18.39
C ALA A 14 -13.75 -4.84 19.35
N GLY A 15 -13.81 -6.16 19.08
CA GLY A 15 -13.12 -7.19 19.86
C GLY A 15 -11.59 -7.07 19.85
N TYR A 16 -11.00 -6.38 18.86
CA TYR A 16 -9.57 -6.09 18.83
C TYR A 16 -9.18 -4.80 19.56
N GLY A 17 -10.16 -4.02 20.04
CA GLY A 17 -9.97 -2.76 20.75
C GLY A 17 -9.66 -1.58 19.84
N GLU A 18 -9.23 -0.48 20.47
CA GLU A 18 -8.77 0.70 19.73
C GLU A 18 -7.47 0.37 18.95
N GLY A 19 -7.18 1.15 17.92
CA GLY A 19 -5.95 0.99 17.14
C GLY A 19 -6.05 -0.02 15.99
N VAL A 20 -7.26 -0.34 15.54
CA VAL A 20 -7.53 -1.06 14.29
C VAL A 20 -8.50 -0.26 13.44
N SER A 21 -8.18 -0.10 12.16
CA SER A 21 -9.07 0.54 11.18
C SER A 21 -9.12 -0.30 9.91
N VAL A 22 -10.28 -0.28 9.27
CA VAL A 22 -10.53 -1.05 8.04
C VAL A 22 -11.16 -0.15 7.00
N TYR A 23 -10.70 -0.26 5.78
CA TYR A 23 -11.36 0.20 4.56
C TYR A 23 -11.67 -1.00 3.68
N PHE A 24 -12.89 -1.10 3.23
CA PHE A 24 -13.34 -2.05 2.19
C PHE A 24 -14.14 -1.29 1.14
N GLU A 25 -13.96 -1.62 -0.13
CA GLU A 25 -14.77 -1.12 -1.24
C GLU A 25 -14.96 -2.20 -2.30
N ASP A 26 -16.19 -2.48 -2.64
CA ASP A 26 -16.55 -3.20 -3.86
C ASP A 26 -16.30 -2.28 -5.05
N LEU A 27 -15.37 -2.64 -5.92
CA LEU A 27 -14.88 -1.78 -7.00
C LEU A 27 -15.82 -1.72 -8.22
N GLU A 28 -16.84 -2.58 -8.28
CA GLU A 28 -17.87 -2.55 -9.32
C GLU A 28 -19.06 -1.68 -8.91
N SER A 29 -19.57 -1.89 -7.68
CA SER A 29 -20.73 -1.14 -7.19
C SER A 29 -20.38 0.19 -6.54
N GLY A 30 -19.12 0.37 -6.10
CA GLY A 30 -18.67 1.50 -5.32
C GLY A 30 -19.15 1.48 -3.86
N TYR A 31 -19.73 0.36 -3.40
CA TYR A 31 -20.11 0.21 -2.00
C TYR A 31 -18.88 0.21 -1.09
N THR A 32 -18.92 1.00 -0.03
CA THR A 32 -17.83 1.10 0.94
C THR A 32 -18.27 0.71 2.35
N TYR A 33 -17.38 -0.02 3.05
CA TYR A 33 -17.46 -0.23 4.48
C TYR A 33 -16.19 0.35 5.13
N LEU A 34 -16.36 1.13 6.18
CA LEU A 34 -15.29 1.91 6.79
C LEU A 34 -15.40 1.84 8.32
N TYR A 35 -14.37 1.32 8.97
CA TYR A 35 -14.26 1.25 10.43
C TYR A 35 -13.04 2.05 10.89
N GLY A 36 -13.19 2.89 11.93
CA GLY A 36 -12.10 3.71 12.45
C GLY A 36 -11.54 4.71 11.42
N ALA A 37 -12.43 5.38 10.66
CA ALA A 37 -12.10 6.20 9.49
C ALA A 37 -10.99 7.22 9.71
N ASP A 38 -11.06 7.92 10.84
CA ASP A 38 -10.22 9.10 11.14
C ASP A 38 -9.02 8.78 12.05
N THR A 39 -8.82 7.50 12.41
CA THR A 39 -7.66 7.13 13.22
C THR A 39 -6.39 7.31 12.40
N ARG A 40 -5.46 8.07 12.96
CA ARG A 40 -4.19 8.44 12.32
C ARG A 40 -3.10 7.46 12.67
N TYR A 41 -2.51 6.82 11.67
CA TYR A 41 -1.42 5.87 11.83
C TYR A 41 -0.14 6.39 11.17
N PHE A 42 1.01 6.06 11.74
CA PHE A 42 2.28 6.18 11.03
C PHE A 42 2.27 5.22 9.84
N ALA A 43 2.44 5.73 8.62
CA ALA A 43 2.14 4.96 7.42
C ALA A 43 3.14 3.84 7.12
N ALA A 44 4.37 3.97 7.58
CA ALA A 44 5.44 3.03 7.25
C ALA A 44 5.51 2.75 5.74
N SER A 45 5.80 1.52 5.35
CA SER A 45 6.06 1.15 3.96
C SER A 45 4.80 0.96 3.09
N VAL A 46 3.56 1.11 3.61
CA VAL A 46 2.38 1.08 2.72
C VAL A 46 2.41 2.24 1.73
N MET A 47 3.00 3.38 2.10
CA MET A 47 3.14 4.54 1.22
C MET A 47 4.04 4.31 0.02
N LYS A 48 4.81 3.23 -0.03
CA LYS A 48 5.60 2.86 -1.21
C LYS A 48 4.72 2.50 -2.41
N ALA A 49 3.49 1.99 -2.18
CA ALA A 49 2.58 1.69 -3.28
C ALA A 49 2.05 2.95 -3.98
N PRO A 50 1.46 3.95 -3.31
CA PRO A 50 1.07 5.19 -3.97
C PRO A 50 2.26 5.99 -4.52
N TYR A 51 3.44 5.90 -3.89
CA TYR A 51 4.64 6.52 -4.46
C TYR A 51 5.09 5.82 -5.75
N CYS A 52 5.02 4.50 -5.80
CA CYS A 52 5.29 3.72 -7.02
C CYS A 52 4.28 4.07 -8.13
N LEU A 53 2.99 4.19 -7.80
CA LEU A 53 1.96 4.65 -8.72
C LEU A 53 2.30 6.04 -9.31
N TYR A 54 2.70 6.99 -8.48
CA TYR A 54 3.14 8.31 -8.93
C TYR A 54 4.30 8.22 -9.94
N LEU A 55 5.29 7.38 -9.68
CA LEU A 55 6.44 7.22 -10.58
C LEU A 55 6.04 6.57 -11.91
N TYR A 56 5.17 5.56 -11.88
CA TYR A 56 4.60 4.99 -13.11
C TYR A 56 3.72 5.99 -13.87
N ASP A 57 3.02 6.87 -13.17
CA ASP A 57 2.24 7.94 -13.81
C ASP A 57 3.18 8.94 -14.53
N LEU A 58 4.32 9.30 -13.92
CA LEU A 58 5.35 10.10 -14.60
C LEU A 58 5.89 9.39 -15.85
N VAL A 59 6.08 8.08 -15.80
CA VAL A 59 6.50 7.29 -16.97
C VAL A 59 5.43 7.34 -18.06
N SER A 60 4.16 7.15 -17.72
CA SER A 60 3.06 7.19 -18.68
C SER A 60 2.90 8.55 -19.35
N GLN A 61 3.31 9.63 -18.66
CA GLN A 61 3.33 11.01 -19.18
C GLN A 61 4.62 11.33 -19.95
N GLY A 62 5.57 10.41 -20.10
CA GLY A 62 6.88 10.64 -20.71
C GLY A 62 7.81 11.56 -19.90
N LYS A 63 7.53 11.75 -18.62
CA LYS A 63 8.34 12.57 -17.68
C LYS A 63 9.41 11.76 -16.95
N ALA A 64 9.35 10.46 -17.02
CA ALA A 64 10.35 9.53 -16.51
C ALA A 64 10.51 8.35 -17.50
N ASP A 65 11.66 7.69 -17.46
CA ASP A 65 11.99 6.57 -18.32
C ASP A 65 12.35 5.36 -17.46
N LEU A 66 11.66 4.25 -17.68
CA LEU A 66 11.89 3.00 -16.93
C LEU A 66 13.30 2.43 -17.12
N ASP A 67 13.95 2.74 -18.24
CA ASP A 67 15.31 2.28 -18.57
C ASP A 67 16.39 3.27 -18.12
N ALA A 68 16.02 4.45 -17.59
CA ALA A 68 16.96 5.41 -17.03
C ALA A 68 17.73 4.81 -15.85
N ALA A 69 19.06 5.02 -15.84
CA ALA A 69 19.97 4.45 -14.86
C ALA A 69 20.21 5.36 -13.65
N TYR A 70 20.24 4.77 -12.47
CA TYR A 70 20.48 5.43 -11.19
C TYR A 70 21.57 4.71 -10.41
N THR A 71 22.54 5.45 -9.92
CA THR A 71 23.65 4.88 -9.14
C THR A 71 23.30 4.88 -7.64
N TYR A 72 23.51 3.76 -6.98
CA TYR A 72 23.50 3.65 -5.53
C TYR A 72 24.72 4.40 -4.95
N THR A 73 24.49 5.42 -4.16
CA THR A 73 25.54 6.22 -3.53
C THR A 73 25.58 5.99 -2.03
N ALA A 74 26.67 6.37 -1.38
CA ALA A 74 26.79 6.29 0.09
C ALA A 74 25.70 7.07 0.82
N ALA A 75 25.17 8.14 0.22
CA ALA A 75 24.07 8.94 0.77
C ALA A 75 22.73 8.18 0.79
N ASP A 76 22.57 7.16 -0.05
CA ASP A 76 21.36 6.37 -0.14
C ASP A 76 21.33 5.17 0.84
N THR A 77 22.41 4.94 1.58
CA THR A 77 22.52 3.82 2.52
C THR A 77 21.42 3.87 3.57
N ALA A 78 20.69 2.78 3.70
CA ALA A 78 19.60 2.61 4.66
C ALA A 78 19.57 1.17 5.18
N GLY A 79 19.27 1.03 6.47
CA GLY A 79 18.99 -0.28 7.07
C GLY A 79 17.50 -0.64 6.95
N GLY A 80 17.15 -1.77 7.56
CA GLY A 80 15.78 -2.30 7.58
C GLY A 80 15.51 -3.25 6.43
N THR A 81 14.37 -3.09 5.75
CA THR A 81 13.96 -3.97 4.66
C THR A 81 14.66 -3.68 3.34
N GLY A 82 14.80 -4.72 2.52
CA GLY A 82 15.34 -4.64 1.18
C GLY A 82 16.64 -5.43 0.99
N VAL A 83 17.04 -5.57 -0.24
CA VAL A 83 18.20 -6.36 -0.66
C VAL A 83 19.38 -5.49 -1.11
N ILE A 84 19.11 -4.26 -1.59
CA ILE A 84 20.14 -3.36 -2.13
C ILE A 84 21.14 -2.95 -1.04
N GLN A 85 20.72 -2.89 0.23
CA GLN A 85 21.62 -2.60 1.36
C GLN A 85 22.82 -3.54 1.47
N ASN A 86 22.73 -4.74 0.88
CA ASN A 86 23.79 -5.76 0.85
C ASN A 86 24.62 -5.72 -0.44
N MET A 87 24.31 -4.77 -1.33
CA MET A 87 25.03 -4.60 -2.59
C MET A 87 26.11 -3.52 -2.43
N GLU A 88 27.02 -3.48 -3.38
CA GLU A 88 28.14 -2.53 -3.36
C GLU A 88 27.66 -1.11 -3.71
N VAL A 89 28.13 -0.11 -2.96
CA VAL A 89 27.97 1.31 -3.32
C VAL A 89 28.66 1.53 -4.67
N GLY A 90 27.97 2.18 -5.61
CA GLY A 90 28.38 2.28 -7.00
C GLY A 90 27.58 1.39 -7.94
N SER A 91 26.83 0.42 -7.41
CA SER A 91 25.88 -0.38 -8.22
C SER A 91 24.89 0.51 -8.95
N VAL A 92 24.52 0.12 -10.16
CA VAL A 92 23.62 0.88 -11.03
C VAL A 92 22.36 0.08 -11.27
N PHE A 93 21.22 0.75 -11.17
CA PHE A 93 19.89 0.18 -11.36
C PHE A 93 19.09 1.02 -12.35
N THR A 94 18.26 0.38 -13.16
CA THR A 94 17.23 1.08 -13.92
C THR A 94 16.09 1.54 -13.00
N LEU A 95 15.27 2.51 -13.43
CA LEU A 95 14.06 2.89 -12.71
C LEU A 95 13.16 1.67 -12.48
N ARG A 96 13.01 0.82 -13.49
CA ARG A 96 12.21 -0.42 -13.43
C ARG A 96 12.68 -1.34 -12.31
N GLU A 97 13.98 -1.56 -12.19
CA GLU A 97 14.55 -2.39 -11.13
C GLU A 97 14.34 -1.79 -9.75
N LEU A 98 14.50 -0.46 -9.62
CA LEU A 98 14.25 0.24 -8.36
C LEU A 98 12.77 0.15 -7.94
N LEU A 99 11.81 0.31 -8.87
CA LEU A 99 10.39 0.17 -8.60
C LEU A 99 10.05 -1.27 -8.16
N ARG A 100 10.66 -2.26 -8.81
CA ARG A 100 10.52 -3.66 -8.39
C ARG A 100 11.02 -3.86 -6.96
N HIS A 101 12.22 -3.43 -6.63
CA HIS A 101 12.78 -3.54 -5.28
C HIS A 101 11.94 -2.77 -4.25
N LEU A 102 11.46 -1.58 -4.62
CA LEU A 102 10.60 -0.74 -3.77
C LEU A 102 9.34 -1.48 -3.32
N ILE A 103 8.67 -2.17 -4.25
CA ILE A 103 7.39 -2.84 -4.00
C ILE A 103 7.58 -4.26 -3.48
N VAL A 104 8.33 -5.11 -4.20
CA VAL A 104 8.47 -6.54 -3.88
C VAL A 104 9.24 -6.76 -2.59
N ASP A 105 10.40 -6.12 -2.46
CA ASP A 105 11.31 -6.28 -1.33
C ASP A 105 11.07 -5.22 -0.24
N SER A 106 10.19 -4.26 -0.49
CA SER A 106 10.00 -3.08 0.38
C SER A 106 11.32 -2.35 0.66
N ASP A 107 12.20 -2.24 -0.35
CA ASP A 107 13.58 -1.83 -0.22
C ASP A 107 13.73 -0.35 0.17
N ASN A 108 14.44 -0.10 1.28
CA ASN A 108 14.65 1.26 1.80
C ASN A 108 15.76 2.00 1.05
N VAL A 109 16.74 1.30 0.50
CA VAL A 109 17.79 1.91 -0.34
C VAL A 109 17.19 2.32 -1.68
N ALA A 110 16.37 1.47 -2.31
CA ALA A 110 15.62 1.84 -3.51
C ALA A 110 14.80 3.12 -3.27
N LEU A 111 14.09 3.20 -2.14
CA LEU A 111 13.34 4.39 -1.78
C LEU A 111 14.22 5.64 -1.70
N ARG A 112 15.41 5.56 -1.10
CA ARG A 112 16.32 6.72 -0.99
C ARG A 112 16.86 7.16 -2.34
N ILE A 113 17.26 6.22 -3.20
CA ILE A 113 17.69 6.52 -4.57
C ILE A 113 16.57 7.24 -5.33
N LEU A 114 15.34 6.71 -5.26
CA LEU A 114 14.18 7.28 -5.92
C LEU A 114 13.81 8.67 -5.37
N ARG A 115 13.84 8.87 -4.06
CA ARG A 115 13.58 10.19 -3.43
C ARG A 115 14.61 11.25 -3.83
N ARG A 116 15.85 10.86 -4.02
CA ARG A 116 16.92 11.76 -4.52
C ARG A 116 16.67 12.16 -5.98
N ALA A 117 16.17 11.24 -6.80
CA ALA A 117 15.84 11.49 -8.21
C ALA A 117 14.48 12.19 -8.39
N PHE A 118 13.50 11.85 -7.58
CA PHE A 118 12.13 12.34 -7.61
C PHE A 118 11.75 12.90 -6.22
N PRO A 119 11.99 14.19 -5.97
CA PRO A 119 11.74 14.81 -4.68
C PRO A 119 10.31 14.69 -4.18
N ALA A 120 10.14 14.73 -2.86
CA ALA A 120 8.85 14.49 -2.20
C ALA A 120 7.74 15.47 -2.61
N ASP A 121 8.08 16.70 -2.97
CA ASP A 121 7.11 17.75 -3.36
C ASP A 121 6.23 17.31 -4.54
N GLY A 122 6.81 16.63 -5.52
CA GLY A 122 6.07 16.09 -6.67
C GLY A 122 5.05 15.03 -6.25
N PHE A 123 5.43 14.14 -5.35
CA PHE A 123 4.52 13.14 -4.81
C PHE A 123 3.44 13.77 -3.92
N GLN A 124 3.78 14.76 -3.10
CA GLN A 124 2.80 15.48 -2.27
C GLN A 124 1.74 16.17 -3.13
N ALA A 125 2.16 16.85 -4.20
CA ALA A 125 1.25 17.48 -5.15
C ALA A 125 0.35 16.46 -5.87
N TYR A 126 0.92 15.32 -6.27
CA TYR A 126 0.19 14.21 -6.87
C TYR A 126 -0.86 13.64 -5.89
N ALA A 127 -0.46 13.34 -4.67
CA ALA A 127 -1.34 12.80 -3.63
C ALA A 127 -2.49 13.78 -3.30
N ALA A 128 -2.20 15.07 -3.19
CA ALA A 128 -3.23 16.10 -2.99
C ALA A 128 -4.23 16.15 -4.18
N ALA A 129 -3.74 15.99 -5.41
CA ALA A 129 -4.59 15.97 -6.60
C ALA A 129 -5.49 14.72 -6.69
N LEU A 130 -5.14 13.63 -6.02
CA LEU A 130 -6.02 12.45 -5.90
C LEU A 130 -7.26 12.70 -5.04
N GLY A 131 -7.29 13.78 -4.25
CA GLY A 131 -8.42 14.14 -3.40
C GLY A 131 -8.41 13.49 -2.03
N LEU A 132 -7.24 13.37 -1.41
CA LEU A 132 -7.12 12.90 -0.03
C LEU A 132 -7.91 13.78 0.94
N HIS A 133 -8.44 13.19 1.99
CA HIS A 133 -9.09 13.92 3.10
C HIS A 133 -8.07 14.70 3.94
N ARG A 134 -6.84 14.14 4.06
CA ARG A 134 -5.75 14.75 4.84
C ARG A 134 -4.44 14.81 4.06
N PRO A 135 -4.36 15.65 3.01
CA PRO A 135 -3.17 15.76 2.18
C PRO A 135 -1.95 16.29 2.96
N GLU A 136 -2.15 17.00 4.07
CA GLU A 136 -1.09 17.50 4.98
C GLU A 136 -0.34 16.38 5.71
N ASP A 137 -0.91 15.19 5.79
CA ASP A 137 -0.27 14.01 6.39
C ASP A 137 0.71 13.31 5.44
N VAL A 138 0.68 13.66 4.15
CA VAL A 138 1.66 13.20 3.16
C VAL A 138 2.92 14.04 3.28
N ARG A 139 4.00 13.42 3.78
CA ARG A 139 5.29 14.08 4.01
C ARG A 139 6.36 13.45 3.10
N HIS A 140 7.38 12.92 3.72
CA HIS A 140 8.37 12.09 3.03
C HIS A 140 7.89 10.65 3.07
N ILE A 141 7.55 10.05 2.00
CA ILE A 141 6.91 8.74 1.82
C ILE A 141 6.73 7.93 3.13
N ASN A 142 7.79 7.33 3.69
CA ASN A 142 7.72 6.54 4.91
C ASN A 142 7.44 7.32 6.20
N ASP A 143 7.66 8.63 6.21
CA ASP A 143 7.42 9.51 7.37
C ASP A 143 6.01 10.13 7.33
N SER A 144 5.19 9.68 6.40
CA SER A 144 3.80 10.08 6.25
C SER A 144 2.92 9.44 7.32
N TYR A 145 1.72 9.98 7.46
CA TYR A 145 0.63 9.35 8.18
C TYR A 145 -0.47 8.93 7.23
N ILE A 146 -1.28 7.98 7.66
CA ILE A 146 -2.36 7.43 6.84
C ILE A 146 -3.61 7.17 7.68
N HIS A 147 -4.77 7.27 7.06
CA HIS A 147 -6.07 6.98 7.62
C HIS A 147 -6.79 5.98 6.73
N ALA A 148 -7.73 5.21 7.28
CA ALA A 148 -8.46 4.24 6.50
C ALA A 148 -9.21 4.88 5.31
N ALA A 149 -9.79 6.07 5.49
CA ALA A 149 -10.46 6.79 4.41
C ALA A 149 -9.50 7.17 3.25
N ASP A 150 -8.29 7.62 3.57
CA ASP A 150 -7.29 7.99 2.55
C ASP A 150 -6.67 6.77 1.85
N THR A 151 -6.59 5.61 2.54
CA THR A 151 -6.22 4.36 1.85
C THR A 151 -7.17 4.03 0.71
N GLY A 152 -8.46 4.29 0.87
CA GLY A 152 -9.44 4.10 -0.20
C GLY A 152 -9.16 4.95 -1.44
N VAL A 153 -8.75 6.22 -1.24
CA VAL A 153 -8.37 7.10 -2.36
C VAL A 153 -7.18 6.51 -3.12
N TYR A 154 -6.15 6.06 -2.42
CA TYR A 154 -4.98 5.43 -3.04
C TYR A 154 -5.32 4.10 -3.74
N LEU A 155 -6.15 3.25 -3.12
CA LEU A 155 -6.51 1.96 -3.68
C LEU A 155 -7.35 2.11 -4.96
N ARG A 156 -8.29 3.06 -5.01
CA ARG A 156 -9.02 3.39 -6.25
C ARG A 156 -8.09 3.88 -7.36
N ALA A 157 -7.14 4.74 -7.03
CA ALA A 157 -6.18 5.25 -8.00
C ALA A 157 -5.25 4.13 -8.52
N LEU A 158 -4.78 3.25 -7.63
CA LEU A 158 -4.00 2.06 -7.99
C LEU A 158 -4.80 1.12 -8.90
N TYR A 159 -6.03 0.79 -8.52
CA TYR A 159 -6.89 -0.09 -9.33
C TYR A 159 -7.13 0.46 -10.72
N ARG A 160 -7.56 1.73 -10.82
CA ARG A 160 -7.76 2.39 -12.11
C ARG A 160 -6.49 2.36 -12.97
N PHE A 161 -5.34 2.68 -12.39
CA PHE A 161 -4.08 2.64 -13.11
C PHE A 161 -3.74 1.23 -13.60
N MET A 162 -3.90 0.23 -12.73
CA MET A 162 -3.62 -1.17 -13.06
C MET A 162 -4.53 -1.72 -14.17
N GLU A 163 -5.75 -1.23 -14.29
CA GLU A 163 -6.71 -1.70 -15.30
C GLU A 163 -6.65 -0.89 -16.61
N GLU A 164 -6.36 0.40 -16.55
CA GLU A 164 -6.52 1.31 -17.71
C GLU A 164 -5.19 1.76 -18.33
N ASN A 165 -4.07 1.72 -17.60
CA ASN A 165 -2.80 2.26 -18.07
C ASN A 165 -1.95 1.18 -18.77
N PRO A 166 -1.19 1.51 -19.84
CA PRO A 166 -0.28 0.55 -20.51
C PRO A 166 0.74 -0.11 -19.57
N TYR A 167 1.15 0.56 -18.50
CA TYR A 167 2.04 0.02 -17.47
C TYR A 167 1.30 -0.64 -16.30
N GLY A 168 -0.02 -0.67 -16.32
CA GLY A 168 -0.85 -1.16 -15.22
C GLY A 168 -0.60 -2.63 -14.89
N ALA A 169 -0.50 -3.48 -15.92
CA ALA A 169 -0.22 -4.90 -15.73
C ALA A 169 1.11 -5.16 -15.01
N GLU A 170 2.14 -4.36 -15.32
CA GLU A 170 3.46 -4.46 -14.68
C GLU A 170 3.36 -4.08 -13.20
N LEU A 171 2.73 -2.95 -12.85
CA LEU A 171 2.53 -2.55 -11.46
C LEU A 171 1.73 -3.59 -10.68
N ARG A 172 0.65 -4.12 -11.26
CA ARG A 172 -0.17 -5.17 -10.66
C ARG A 172 0.67 -6.41 -10.33
N GLU A 173 1.48 -6.87 -11.27
CA GLU A 173 2.34 -8.03 -11.07
C GLU A 173 3.36 -7.81 -9.95
N LEU A 174 3.99 -6.64 -9.88
CA LEU A 174 4.90 -6.28 -8.77
C LEU A 174 4.18 -6.33 -7.42
N MET A 175 2.98 -5.78 -7.32
CA MET A 175 2.20 -5.78 -6.08
C MET A 175 1.74 -7.19 -5.70
N MET A 176 1.50 -8.10 -6.65
CA MET A 176 1.20 -9.51 -6.39
C MET A 176 2.40 -10.30 -5.84
N GLN A 177 3.62 -9.85 -6.11
CA GLN A 177 4.87 -10.48 -5.63
C GLN A 177 5.33 -9.95 -4.27
N THR A 178 4.63 -8.97 -3.68
CA THR A 178 5.02 -8.37 -2.39
C THR A 178 5.12 -9.43 -1.29
N ARG A 179 6.22 -9.37 -0.52
CA ARG A 179 6.50 -10.28 0.60
C ARG A 179 5.61 -9.99 1.82
N ASN A 180 5.75 -10.80 2.86
CA ASN A 180 5.09 -10.66 4.17
C ASN A 180 3.56 -10.44 4.08
N PRO A 181 2.81 -11.44 3.58
CA PRO A 181 1.36 -11.31 3.45
C PRO A 181 0.67 -11.31 4.82
N MET A 182 0.04 -10.17 5.16
CA MET A 182 -0.82 -10.02 6.34
C MET A 182 -2.27 -10.25 5.96
N ILE A 183 -2.80 -9.50 4.98
CA ILE A 183 -4.07 -9.79 4.32
C ILE A 183 -3.95 -11.12 3.57
N ARG A 184 -5.01 -11.93 3.63
CA ARG A 184 -5.13 -13.20 2.93
C ARG A 184 -6.44 -13.24 2.14
N SER A 185 -6.39 -13.86 0.99
CA SER A 185 -7.54 -14.15 0.14
C SER A 185 -7.27 -15.43 -0.63
N ASP A 186 -8.33 -16.13 -1.02
CA ASP A 186 -8.27 -17.26 -1.95
C ASP A 186 -8.11 -16.79 -3.41
N TRP A 187 -8.24 -15.48 -3.67
CA TRP A 187 -8.11 -14.85 -4.98
C TRP A 187 -6.76 -14.15 -5.14
N PRO A 188 -6.33 -13.88 -6.39
CA PRO A 188 -5.13 -13.08 -6.63
C PRO A 188 -5.20 -11.73 -5.93
N LEU A 189 -4.12 -11.32 -5.29
CA LEU A 189 -4.08 -10.14 -4.43
C LEU A 189 -2.85 -9.28 -4.74
N ALA A 190 -3.09 -8.09 -5.29
CA ALA A 190 -2.06 -7.06 -5.46
C ALA A 190 -2.05 -6.16 -4.23
N ARG A 191 -0.96 -6.16 -3.45
CA ARG A 191 -0.94 -5.52 -2.14
C ARG A 191 0.41 -4.90 -1.76
N LYS A 192 0.41 -4.10 -0.70
CA LYS A 192 1.62 -3.59 -0.06
C LYS A 192 1.43 -3.50 1.45
N TYR A 193 2.36 -4.12 2.17
CA TYR A 193 2.41 -4.03 3.63
C TYR A 193 3.28 -2.85 4.11
N GLY A 194 3.05 -2.44 5.36
CA GLY A 194 3.91 -1.55 6.12
C GLY A 194 4.09 -2.09 7.55
N TRP A 195 5.34 -2.13 7.99
CA TRP A 195 5.69 -2.60 9.32
C TRP A 195 6.80 -1.73 9.91
N ALA A 196 6.51 -1.13 11.04
CA ALA A 196 7.43 -0.31 11.82
C ALA A 196 6.93 -0.24 13.27
N ASP A 197 7.62 0.52 14.12
CA ASP A 197 7.14 0.86 15.46
C ASP A 197 5.73 1.48 15.39
N LYS A 198 4.76 0.90 16.09
CA LYS A 198 3.34 1.29 16.10
C LYS A 198 2.69 1.38 14.71
N ALA A 199 3.10 0.53 13.80
CA ALA A 199 2.55 0.45 12.46
C ALA A 199 2.64 -0.99 11.94
N PHE A 200 1.50 -1.63 11.78
CA PHE A 200 1.37 -2.96 11.18
C PHE A 200 0.17 -2.95 10.26
N HIS A 201 0.44 -2.76 8.95
CA HIS A 201 -0.56 -2.44 7.95
C HIS A 201 -0.43 -3.33 6.74
N ASP A 202 -1.54 -3.58 6.08
CA ASP A 202 -1.56 -4.12 4.72
C ASP A 202 -2.74 -3.53 3.95
N MET A 203 -2.54 -3.25 2.67
CA MET A 203 -3.58 -2.76 1.79
C MET A 203 -3.41 -3.32 0.39
N GLY A 204 -4.52 -3.58 -0.31
CA GLY A 204 -4.45 -4.13 -1.66
C GLY A 204 -5.78 -4.25 -2.36
N ILE A 205 -5.70 -4.78 -3.58
CA ILE A 205 -6.83 -5.11 -4.45
C ILE A 205 -6.92 -6.62 -4.56
N VAL A 206 -8.07 -7.17 -4.21
CA VAL A 206 -8.39 -8.59 -4.38
C VAL A 206 -9.15 -8.77 -5.69
N TYR A 207 -8.62 -9.61 -6.57
CA TYR A 207 -9.20 -9.91 -7.88
C TYR A 207 -10.14 -11.12 -7.80
N ALA A 208 -11.15 -11.01 -6.95
CA ALA A 208 -12.28 -11.92 -6.86
C ALA A 208 -13.22 -11.75 -8.08
N PRO A 209 -14.28 -12.60 -8.27
CA PRO A 209 -15.29 -12.39 -9.31
C PRO A 209 -15.91 -10.99 -9.29
N HIS A 210 -16.08 -10.40 -8.11
CA HIS A 210 -16.34 -8.98 -7.87
C HIS A 210 -15.12 -8.41 -7.17
N PRO A 211 -14.24 -7.68 -7.89
CA PRO A 211 -13.00 -7.19 -7.31
C PRO A 211 -13.25 -6.15 -6.22
N TYR A 212 -12.46 -6.20 -5.17
CA TYR A 212 -12.61 -5.27 -4.06
C TYR A 212 -11.26 -4.75 -3.56
N ALA A 213 -11.28 -3.55 -3.01
CA ALA A 213 -10.18 -2.94 -2.29
C ALA A 213 -10.29 -3.22 -0.80
N LEU A 214 -9.18 -3.54 -0.16
CA LEU A 214 -9.10 -3.79 1.27
C LEU A 214 -7.86 -3.16 1.87
N ALA A 215 -8.03 -2.41 2.97
CA ALA A 215 -6.94 -1.99 3.83
C ALA A 215 -7.26 -2.33 5.28
N ILE A 216 -6.25 -2.83 6.00
CA ILE A 216 -6.28 -3.03 7.44
C ILE A 216 -5.09 -2.25 8.00
N LEU A 217 -5.37 -1.26 8.82
CA LEU A 217 -4.37 -0.45 9.50
C LEU A 217 -4.41 -0.76 10.99
N SER A 218 -3.24 -0.84 11.62
CA SER A 218 -3.18 -1.05 13.07
C SER A 218 -1.94 -0.43 13.71
N ASP A 219 -2.02 -0.16 15.01
CA ASP A 219 -0.92 0.32 15.84
C ASP A 219 -0.10 -0.81 16.47
N ARG A 220 -0.26 -2.04 15.99
CA ARG A 220 0.52 -3.20 16.43
C ARG A 220 1.98 -3.04 16.07
N GLU A 221 2.86 -3.51 16.94
CA GLU A 221 4.31 -3.29 16.81
C GLU A 221 5.07 -4.57 16.47
N ASP A 222 4.71 -5.67 17.15
CA ASP A 222 5.58 -6.82 17.25
C ASP A 222 5.46 -7.82 16.09
N GLY A 223 4.37 -7.73 15.28
CA GLY A 223 4.10 -8.71 14.23
C GLY A 223 4.05 -10.13 14.79
N THR A 224 3.36 -10.29 15.91
CA THR A 224 3.20 -11.58 16.56
C THR A 224 2.32 -12.52 15.73
N ALA A 225 2.34 -13.82 16.04
CA ALA A 225 1.41 -14.76 15.42
C ALA A 225 -0.07 -14.34 15.62
N GLN A 226 -0.36 -13.61 16.70
CA GLN A 226 -1.68 -13.10 17.04
C GLN A 226 -2.05 -11.90 16.15
N ASP A 227 -1.10 -11.01 15.83
CA ASP A 227 -1.31 -9.89 14.91
C ASP A 227 -1.59 -10.41 13.49
N PHE A 228 -0.80 -11.36 13.00
CA PHE A 228 -1.08 -12.02 11.72
C PHE A 228 -2.42 -12.77 11.73
N ALA A 229 -2.82 -13.37 12.85
CA ALA A 229 -4.12 -14.03 12.98
C ALA A 229 -5.28 -13.02 12.89
N MET A 230 -5.14 -11.83 13.49
CA MET A 230 -6.10 -10.74 13.39
C MET A 230 -6.35 -10.35 11.93
N PHE A 231 -5.28 -10.10 11.16
CA PHE A 231 -5.41 -9.76 9.73
C PHE A 231 -6.11 -10.85 8.93
N ARG A 232 -5.75 -12.12 9.16
CA ARG A 232 -6.41 -13.25 8.50
C ARG A 232 -7.89 -13.36 8.83
N THR A 233 -8.25 -13.15 10.10
CA THR A 233 -9.65 -13.22 10.56
C THR A 233 -10.48 -12.09 9.94
N ILE A 234 -9.96 -10.86 9.95
CA ILE A 234 -10.63 -9.69 9.36
C ILE A 234 -10.77 -9.89 7.84
N SER A 235 -9.69 -10.29 7.15
CA SER A 235 -9.73 -10.55 5.70
C SER A 235 -10.78 -11.59 5.34
N ALA A 236 -10.81 -12.71 6.06
CA ALA A 236 -11.76 -13.79 5.79
C ALA A 236 -13.22 -13.39 6.08
N ALA A 237 -13.46 -12.55 7.08
CA ALA A 237 -14.80 -12.04 7.37
C ALA A 237 -15.30 -11.11 6.25
N LEU A 238 -14.44 -10.19 5.79
CA LEU A 238 -14.77 -9.26 4.71
C LEU A 238 -14.94 -9.98 3.36
N GLU A 239 -14.09 -10.97 3.06
CA GLU A 239 -14.21 -11.78 1.84
C GLU A 239 -15.53 -12.57 1.82
N ARG A 240 -15.92 -13.21 2.94
CA ARG A 240 -17.24 -13.86 3.03
C ARG A 240 -18.39 -12.88 2.83
N ALA A 241 -18.30 -11.69 3.43
CA ALA A 241 -19.31 -10.65 3.26
C ALA A 241 -19.40 -10.17 1.79
N ALA A 242 -18.27 -9.99 1.13
CA ALA A 242 -18.19 -9.59 -0.28
C ALA A 242 -18.79 -10.64 -1.23
N LEU A 243 -18.51 -11.93 -0.99
CA LEU A 243 -19.00 -13.02 -1.84
C LEU A 243 -20.47 -13.40 -1.58
N SER A 244 -21.06 -12.88 -0.50
CA SER A 244 -22.47 -13.14 -0.14
C SER A 244 -23.40 -11.98 -0.51
N ALA A 245 -22.85 -10.88 -1.00
CA ALA A 245 -23.60 -9.68 -1.39
C ALA A 245 -24.00 -9.73 -2.85
#